data_fde7c04f7186bd3e0fb55e30ea8acb66
#
_entry.id   fde7c04f7186bd3e0fb55e30ea8acb66
#
_cell.length_a   1.000
_cell.length_b   1.000
_cell.length_c   1.000
_cell.angle_alpha   90.00
_cell.angle_beta   90.00
_cell.angle_gamma   90.00
#
_symmetry.space_group_name_H-M   'P 1'
#
loop_
_entity.id
_entity.type
_entity.pdbx_description
1 polymer ?
#
loop_
_entity_poly.entity_id
_entity_poly.type
_entity_poly.pdbx_seq_one_letter_code
_entity_poly.pdbx_strand_id
1 'polypeptide(L)'
;MEKEIVFVLLDEFADWEAAFLAPALCSGVMPGRPGSYAAKYMSPDGESVRSIGGLRATPDYDASTLPESCAGLILVGGMQWESAAAQRIAPLAGEALKRGILVGAICNAVAFMAANGL
;
A
#
# COMPACT_ATOMS: atom_id res chain seq x y z
N MET A 1 0.01 -5.29 -20.32
CA MET A 1 0.58 -5.18 -18.96
C MET A 1 -0.54 -5.28 -17.94
N GLU A 2 -0.44 -6.21 -17.01
CA GLU A 2 -1.44 -6.37 -15.96
C GLU A 2 -1.40 -5.18 -15.01
N LYS A 3 -2.57 -4.62 -14.71
CA LYS A 3 -2.67 -3.51 -13.76
C LYS A 3 -2.53 -3.99 -12.33
N GLU A 4 -1.85 -3.21 -11.52
CA GLU A 4 -1.52 -3.58 -10.16
C GLU A 4 -2.14 -2.63 -9.16
N ILE A 5 -2.58 -3.18 -8.04
CA ILE A 5 -2.88 -2.41 -6.83
C ILE A 5 -1.71 -2.64 -5.88
N VAL A 6 -1.03 -1.57 -5.54
CA VAL A 6 0.17 -1.61 -4.70
C VAL A 6 -0.20 -1.23 -3.27
N PHE A 7 0.05 -2.14 -2.35
CA PHE A 7 -0.23 -1.94 -0.92
C PHE A 7 1.07 -1.58 -0.21
N VAL A 8 1.11 -0.40 0.40
CA VAL A 8 2.29 0.07 1.12
C VAL A 8 2.22 -0.41 2.56
N LEU A 9 3.24 -1.16 2.97
CA LEU A 9 3.37 -1.71 4.31
C LEU A 9 4.59 -1.10 5.00
N LEU A 10 4.40 -0.60 6.21
CA LEU A 10 5.49 -0.24 7.11
C LEU A 10 5.65 -1.34 8.16
N ASP A 11 6.74 -1.32 8.90
CA ASP A 11 6.84 -2.19 10.07
C ASP A 11 5.67 -1.94 11.01
N GLU A 12 5.23 -2.99 11.67
CA GLU A 12 4.05 -2.96 12.56
C GLU A 12 2.77 -2.57 11.81
N PHE A 13 2.65 -3.03 10.55
CA PHE A 13 1.42 -2.83 9.79
C PHE A 13 0.29 -3.68 10.38
N ALA A 14 -0.94 -3.21 10.21
CA ALA A 14 -2.13 -3.91 10.69
C ALA A 14 -2.43 -5.12 9.80
N ASP A 15 -2.33 -6.31 10.36
CA ASP A 15 -2.49 -7.59 9.65
C ASP A 15 -3.79 -7.67 8.86
N TRP A 16 -4.88 -7.12 9.42
CA TRP A 16 -6.23 -7.33 8.91
C TRP A 16 -6.61 -6.39 7.78
N GLU A 17 -5.89 -5.27 7.58
CA GLU A 17 -6.39 -4.20 6.69
C GLU A 17 -6.26 -4.54 5.20
N ALA A 18 -5.07 -4.95 4.74
CA ALA A 18 -4.91 -5.37 3.35
C ALA A 18 -5.52 -6.74 3.10
N ALA A 19 -5.71 -7.54 4.13
CA ALA A 19 -6.12 -8.94 4.02
C ALA A 19 -7.52 -9.13 3.42
N PHE A 20 -8.39 -8.12 3.49
CA PHE A 20 -9.69 -8.19 2.84
C PHE A 20 -9.69 -7.54 1.47
N LEU A 21 -9.05 -6.39 1.35
CA LEU A 21 -9.08 -5.61 0.12
C LEU A 21 -8.30 -6.29 -1.00
N ALA A 22 -7.11 -6.81 -0.70
CA ALA A 22 -6.27 -7.43 -1.71
C ALA A 22 -6.94 -8.64 -2.38
N PRO A 23 -7.44 -9.63 -1.66
CA PRO A 23 -8.13 -10.75 -2.33
C PRO A 23 -9.42 -10.34 -3.02
N ALA A 24 -10.14 -9.33 -2.52
CA ALA A 24 -11.36 -8.85 -3.16
C ALA A 24 -11.07 -8.26 -4.55
N LEU A 25 -10.01 -7.45 -4.65
CA LEU A 25 -9.67 -6.78 -5.90
C LEU A 25 -8.91 -7.70 -6.88
N CYS A 26 -8.11 -8.61 -6.36
CA CYS A 26 -7.11 -9.29 -7.16
C CYS A 26 -7.44 -10.74 -7.47
N SER A 27 -8.10 -11.46 -6.57
CA SER A 27 -8.47 -12.86 -6.82
C SER A 27 -9.94 -13.07 -7.11
N GLY A 28 -10.75 -12.01 -6.98
CA GLY A 28 -12.17 -12.11 -7.22
C GLY A 28 -12.92 -12.95 -6.20
N VAL A 29 -12.46 -12.96 -4.95
CA VAL A 29 -13.10 -13.71 -3.88
C VAL A 29 -14.52 -13.21 -3.60
N MET A 30 -14.80 -11.96 -3.93
CA MET A 30 -16.15 -11.40 -3.78
C MET A 30 -17.12 -12.11 -4.73
N PRO A 31 -18.32 -12.44 -4.26
CA PRO A 31 -19.29 -13.19 -5.09
C PRO A 31 -19.55 -12.52 -6.43
N GLY A 32 -19.50 -13.33 -7.49
CA GLY A 32 -19.91 -12.91 -8.83
C GLY A 32 -18.89 -12.12 -9.62
N ARG A 33 -17.66 -11.96 -9.14
CA ARG A 33 -16.66 -11.19 -9.89
C ARG A 33 -15.29 -11.84 -9.92
N PRO A 34 -14.70 -12.01 -11.11
CA PRO A 34 -13.29 -12.39 -11.22
C PRO A 34 -12.40 -11.21 -10.84
N GLY A 35 -11.21 -11.48 -10.37
CA GLY A 35 -10.21 -10.45 -10.08
C GLY A 35 -9.68 -9.83 -11.36
N SER A 36 -9.48 -8.52 -11.33
CA SER A 36 -9.01 -7.76 -12.50
C SER A 36 -7.63 -7.15 -12.30
N TYR A 37 -7.07 -7.26 -11.10
CA TYR A 37 -5.81 -6.62 -10.73
C TYR A 37 -4.88 -7.62 -10.08
N ALA A 38 -3.58 -7.34 -10.15
CA ALA A 38 -2.59 -8.07 -9.36
C ALA A 38 -2.31 -7.29 -8.09
N ALA A 39 -2.25 -7.99 -6.95
CA ALA A 39 -1.83 -7.38 -5.69
C ALA A 39 -0.32 -7.39 -5.61
N LYS A 40 0.26 -6.23 -5.34
CA LYS A 40 1.69 -6.08 -5.10
C LYS A 40 1.90 -5.31 -3.80
N TYR A 41 3.05 -5.53 -3.18
CA TYR A 41 3.35 -4.95 -1.89
C TYR A 41 4.63 -4.13 -1.97
N MET A 42 4.67 -3.04 -1.23
CA MET A 42 5.78 -2.10 -1.21
C MET A 42 6.16 -1.79 0.23
N SER A 43 7.46 -1.74 0.50
CA SER A 43 7.94 -1.16 1.76
C SER A 43 8.85 0.01 1.44
N PRO A 44 9.13 0.91 2.41
CA PRO A 44 9.93 2.11 2.11
C PRO A 44 11.29 1.83 1.50
N ASP A 45 11.98 0.79 1.96
CA ASP A 45 13.32 0.45 1.51
C ASP A 45 13.40 -0.88 0.75
N GLY A 46 12.28 -1.54 0.52
CA GLY A 46 12.25 -2.84 -0.15
C GLY A 46 12.58 -4.02 0.75
N GLU A 47 12.87 -3.78 2.02
CA GLU A 47 13.15 -4.84 2.96
C GLU A 47 11.86 -5.42 3.54
N SER A 48 11.94 -6.66 4.04
CA SER A 48 10.81 -7.30 4.70
C SER A 48 10.32 -6.49 5.88
N VAL A 49 9.01 -6.48 6.09
CA VAL A 49 8.39 -5.81 7.21
C VAL A 49 7.59 -6.82 8.03
N ARG A 50 7.37 -6.50 9.28
CA ARG A 50 6.63 -7.37 10.20
C ARG A 50 5.36 -6.67 10.67
N SER A 51 4.25 -7.39 10.65
CA SER A 51 2.97 -6.86 11.11
C SER A 51 2.90 -6.75 12.63
N ILE A 52 1.84 -6.12 13.11
CA ILE A 52 1.55 -6.04 14.55
C ILE A 52 1.49 -7.45 15.16
N GLY A 53 0.91 -8.40 14.43
CA GLY A 53 0.77 -9.78 14.88
C GLY A 53 1.98 -10.67 14.60
N GLY A 54 3.08 -10.13 14.06
CA GLY A 54 4.30 -10.87 13.81
C GLY A 54 4.41 -11.55 12.45
N LEU A 55 3.46 -11.28 11.55
CA LEU A 55 3.53 -11.80 10.19
C LEU A 55 4.61 -11.07 9.40
N ARG A 56 5.51 -11.81 8.78
CA ARG A 56 6.57 -11.22 7.96
C ARG A 56 6.14 -11.17 6.50
N ALA A 57 6.23 -9.99 5.90
CA ALA A 57 5.89 -9.78 4.50
C ALA A 57 7.13 -9.34 3.72
N THR A 58 7.38 -10.00 2.58
CA THR A 58 8.46 -9.62 1.67
C THR A 58 7.84 -8.79 0.56
N PRO A 59 8.25 -7.52 0.38
CA PRO A 59 7.65 -6.65 -0.63
C PRO A 59 8.14 -6.99 -2.04
N ASP A 60 7.35 -6.54 -3.02
CA ASP A 60 7.72 -6.61 -4.43
C ASP A 60 8.52 -5.37 -4.84
N TYR A 61 8.28 -4.24 -4.17
CA TYR A 61 8.83 -2.94 -4.54
C TYR A 61 9.37 -2.18 -3.33
N ASP A 62 10.30 -1.27 -3.58
CA ASP A 62 10.64 -0.20 -2.63
C ASP A 62 9.94 1.10 -3.06
N ALA A 63 10.10 2.17 -2.28
CA ALA A 63 9.43 3.44 -2.52
C ALA A 63 10.23 4.41 -3.41
N SER A 64 11.25 3.92 -4.13
CA SER A 64 12.06 4.80 -4.98
C SER A 64 11.29 5.28 -6.21
N THR A 65 10.45 4.41 -6.78
CA THR A 65 9.64 4.77 -7.95
C THR A 65 8.28 4.08 -7.89
N LEU A 66 7.28 4.71 -8.52
CA LEU A 66 5.99 4.07 -8.76
C LEU A 66 6.10 3.14 -9.96
N PRO A 67 5.65 1.88 -9.85
CA PRO A 67 5.59 1.01 -11.02
C PRO A 67 4.68 1.59 -12.10
N GLU A 68 5.04 1.40 -13.37
CA GLU A 68 4.20 1.84 -14.48
C GLU A 68 2.82 1.19 -14.47
N SER A 69 2.77 -0.05 -14.01
CA SER A 69 1.53 -0.84 -13.94
C SER A 69 0.61 -0.43 -12.80
N CYS A 70 1.03 0.50 -11.94
CA CYS A 70 0.26 0.87 -10.74
C CYS A 70 -1.04 1.57 -11.12
N ALA A 71 -2.16 0.94 -10.82
CA ALA A 71 -3.50 1.51 -11.01
C ALA A 71 -4.06 2.07 -9.70
N GLY A 72 -3.55 1.64 -8.57
CA GLY A 72 -3.95 2.12 -7.26
C GLY A 72 -2.83 1.94 -6.25
N LEU A 73 -2.70 2.89 -5.34
CA LEU A 73 -1.74 2.88 -4.25
C LEU A 73 -2.52 2.95 -2.94
N ILE A 74 -2.40 1.91 -2.12
CA ILE A 74 -3.15 1.81 -0.87
C ILE A 74 -2.17 1.85 0.30
N LEU A 75 -2.29 2.86 1.14
CA LEU A 75 -1.49 2.99 2.35
C LEU A 75 -2.15 2.22 3.48
N VAL A 76 -1.52 1.14 3.90
CA VAL A 76 -2.07 0.26 4.93
C VAL A 76 -1.70 0.81 6.31
N GLY A 77 -2.67 0.92 7.20
CA GLY A 77 -2.45 1.44 8.54
C GLY A 77 -1.53 0.57 9.39
N GLY A 78 -1.10 1.11 10.49
CA GLY A 78 -0.19 0.44 11.42
C GLY A 78 0.38 1.43 12.42
N MET A 79 1.46 1.06 13.08
CA MET A 79 2.00 1.81 14.21
C MET A 79 3.14 2.77 13.84
N GLN A 80 3.59 2.80 12.56
CA GLN A 80 4.81 3.51 12.19
C GLN A 80 4.59 4.68 11.20
N TRP A 81 3.36 5.16 11.04
CA TRP A 81 3.09 6.26 10.10
C TRP A 81 3.63 7.63 10.55
N GLU A 82 4.14 7.73 11.76
CA GLU A 82 4.83 8.93 12.26
C GLU A 82 6.36 8.79 12.22
N SER A 83 6.88 7.68 11.68
CA SER A 83 8.31 7.41 11.63
C SER A 83 9.00 8.10 10.45
N ALA A 84 10.33 8.15 10.51
CA ALA A 84 11.13 8.64 9.39
C ALA A 84 10.94 7.79 8.12
N ALA A 85 10.77 6.48 8.28
CA ALA A 85 10.52 5.59 7.15
C ALA A 85 9.24 5.95 6.40
N ALA A 86 8.20 6.38 7.12
CA ALA A 86 6.94 6.81 6.52
C ALA A 86 7.13 8.02 5.60
N GLN A 87 8.06 8.91 5.90
CA GLN A 87 8.30 10.10 5.10
C GLN A 87 8.80 9.77 3.68
N ARG A 88 9.35 8.59 3.47
CA ARG A 88 9.73 8.14 2.13
C ARG A 88 8.52 7.86 1.24
N ILE A 89 7.36 7.66 1.83
CA ILE A 89 6.12 7.39 1.11
C ILE A 89 5.44 8.68 0.64
N ALA A 90 5.65 9.80 1.33
CA ALA A 90 4.97 11.06 1.01
C ALA A 90 5.19 11.52 -0.44
N PRO A 91 6.42 11.60 -0.97
CA PRO A 91 6.62 12.02 -2.36
C PRO A 91 6.03 11.03 -3.35
N LEU A 92 6.05 9.74 -3.03
CA LEU A 92 5.49 8.71 -3.90
C LEU A 92 3.97 8.85 -4.00
N ALA A 93 3.30 9.06 -2.87
CA ALA A 93 1.85 9.28 -2.85
C ALA A 93 1.47 10.56 -3.58
N GLY A 94 2.27 11.61 -3.41
CA GLY A 94 2.07 12.86 -4.13
C GLY A 94 2.20 12.69 -5.64
N GLU A 95 3.16 11.91 -6.08
CA GLU A 95 3.33 11.59 -7.51
C GLU A 95 2.14 10.79 -8.04
N ALA A 96 1.67 9.81 -7.27
CA ALA A 96 0.50 9.03 -7.67
C ALA A 96 -0.72 9.93 -7.88
N LEU A 97 -0.96 10.86 -6.97
CA LEU A 97 -2.05 11.81 -7.10
C LEU A 97 -1.90 12.69 -8.35
N LYS A 98 -0.69 13.19 -8.64
CA LYS A 98 -0.43 14.00 -9.82
C LYS A 98 -0.70 13.23 -11.11
N ARG A 99 -0.42 11.94 -11.11
CA ARG A 99 -0.62 11.07 -12.28
C ARG A 99 -2.05 10.56 -12.41
N GLY A 100 -2.94 10.97 -11.52
CA GLY A 100 -4.33 10.51 -11.53
C GLY A 100 -4.51 9.08 -11.09
N ILE A 101 -3.53 8.51 -10.41
CA ILE A 101 -3.63 7.16 -9.83
C ILE A 101 -4.46 7.24 -8.56
N LEU A 102 -5.36 6.30 -8.38
CA LEU A 102 -6.16 6.24 -7.17
C LEU A 102 -5.26 5.99 -5.96
N VAL A 103 -5.41 6.83 -4.94
CA VAL A 103 -4.68 6.66 -3.68
C VAL A 103 -5.69 6.45 -2.57
N GLY A 104 -5.56 5.36 -1.85
CA GLY A 104 -6.38 5.07 -0.68
C GLY A 104 -5.53 4.97 0.57
N ALA A 105 -6.12 5.27 1.71
CA ALA A 105 -5.44 5.15 2.99
C ALA A 105 -6.39 4.54 4.00
N ILE A 106 -5.86 3.68 4.87
CA ILE A 106 -6.66 2.96 5.84
C ILE A 106 -6.18 3.34 7.24
N CYS A 107 -7.13 3.62 8.14
CA CYS A 107 -6.86 3.88 9.54
C CYS A 107 -5.93 5.09 9.71
N ASN A 108 -4.84 4.96 10.47
CA ASN A 108 -3.96 6.09 10.76
C ASN A 108 -3.10 6.56 9.58
N ALA A 109 -3.06 5.79 8.49
CA ALA A 109 -2.44 6.27 7.26
C ALA A 109 -3.21 7.47 6.69
N VAL A 110 -4.50 7.61 7.00
CA VAL A 110 -5.29 8.80 6.63
C VAL A 110 -4.72 10.05 7.29
N ALA A 111 -4.38 9.97 8.57
CA ALA A 111 -3.75 11.09 9.29
C ALA A 111 -2.40 11.47 8.70
N PHE A 112 -1.62 10.47 8.27
CA PHE A 112 -0.36 10.70 7.58
C PHE A 112 -0.58 11.50 6.29
N MET A 113 -1.56 11.13 5.49
CA MET A 113 -1.86 11.87 4.26
C MET A 113 -2.24 13.32 4.57
N ALA A 114 -3.11 13.53 5.55
CA ALA A 114 -3.53 14.87 5.95
C ALA A 114 -2.34 15.71 6.43
N ALA A 115 -1.46 15.13 7.24
CA ALA A 115 -0.29 15.81 7.78
C ALA A 115 0.71 16.21 6.68
N ASN A 116 0.69 15.53 5.54
CA ASN A 116 1.60 15.79 4.41
C ASN A 116 0.91 16.55 3.27
N GLY A 117 -0.30 17.03 3.49
CA GLY A 117 -1.02 17.82 2.48
C GLY A 117 -1.48 17.02 1.26
N LEU A 118 -1.74 15.75 1.48
CA LEU A 118 -2.14 14.84 0.39
C LEU A 118 -3.64 14.59 0.34
#